data_c581c7c945c07b8b196ef2e1bd288f5c
#
_entry.id   c581c7c945c07b8b196ef2e1bd288f5c
#
_cell.length_a   1.000
_cell.length_b   1.000
_cell.length_c   1.000
_cell.angle_alpha   90.00
_cell.angle_beta   90.00
_cell.angle_gamma   90.00
#
_symmetry.space_group_name_H-M   'P 1'
#
loop_
_entity.id
_entity.type
_entity.pdbx_description
1 polymer ?
#
loop_
_entity_poly.entity_id
_entity_poly.type
_entity_poly.pdbx_seq_one_letter_code
_entity_poly.pdbx_strand_id
1 'polypeptide(L)'
;MKNEEVKKKEKIESNTDKDSGMFFKNEKEKCFAYLAHTACDNNNFILDFHITSGNIHDSVAFSDLYQKIKNNSKQHTTAIAIDAGYITPYICKTLLDDGIIPAIPYKRPLTKKGFFKKYDYVYDEYYDSSYT
;
A
#
# COMPACT_ATOMS: atom_id res chain seq x y z
N MET A 1 8.47 -33.95 18.49
CA MET A 1 8.51 -32.49 18.68
C MET A 1 9.62 -31.96 17.80
N LYS A 2 9.28 -31.30 16.69
CA LYS A 2 10.29 -30.66 15.80
C LYS A 2 10.62 -29.29 16.38
N ASN A 3 11.90 -29.10 16.77
CA ASN A 3 12.40 -27.79 17.12
C ASN A 3 12.38 -26.89 15.89
N GLU A 4 11.48 -25.93 15.84
CA GLU A 4 11.55 -24.85 14.87
C GLU A 4 12.69 -23.91 15.30
N GLU A 5 13.82 -24.00 14.59
CA GLU A 5 14.89 -23.01 14.69
C GLU A 5 14.33 -21.64 14.25
N VAL A 6 14.17 -20.74 15.18
CA VAL A 6 13.84 -19.34 14.92
C VAL A 6 15.01 -18.73 14.16
N LYS A 7 14.92 -18.64 12.83
CA LYS A 7 15.89 -17.92 12.01
C LYS A 7 15.93 -16.45 12.46
N LYS A 8 16.97 -16.05 13.16
CA LYS A 8 17.24 -14.64 13.46
C LYS A 8 17.39 -13.90 12.13
N LYS A 9 16.47 -12.97 11.85
CA LYS A 9 16.62 -12.05 10.72
C LYS A 9 17.66 -11.00 11.12
N GLU A 10 18.70 -10.86 10.32
CA GLU A 10 19.65 -9.75 10.48
C GLU A 10 18.91 -8.45 10.19
N LYS A 11 19.01 -7.50 11.11
CA LYS A 11 18.45 -6.15 10.98
C LYS A 11 19.58 -5.21 10.58
N ILE A 12 19.43 -4.57 9.42
CA ILE A 12 20.35 -3.55 8.95
C ILE A 12 19.93 -2.21 9.57
N GLU A 13 20.80 -1.62 10.37
CA GLU A 13 20.57 -0.33 11.04
C GLU A 13 21.65 0.68 10.66
N SER A 14 21.28 1.96 10.62
CA SER A 14 22.22 3.05 10.47
C SER A 14 22.99 3.29 11.77
N ASN A 15 24.29 3.48 11.67
CA ASN A 15 25.12 3.82 12.84
C ASN A 15 24.91 5.27 13.29
N THR A 16 24.49 6.15 12.38
CA THR A 16 24.33 7.59 12.63
C THR A 16 22.93 7.94 13.10
N ASP A 17 21.92 7.28 12.49
CA ASP A 17 20.51 7.55 12.74
C ASP A 17 19.76 6.21 12.76
N LYS A 18 19.48 5.71 13.96
CA LYS A 18 18.83 4.40 14.17
C LYS A 18 17.35 4.35 13.76
N ASP A 19 16.70 5.52 13.67
CA ASP A 19 15.29 5.62 13.31
C ASP A 19 15.09 5.61 11.79
N SER A 20 16.16 5.88 11.02
CA SER A 20 16.12 5.78 9.57
C SER A 20 16.06 4.32 9.12
N GLY A 21 15.37 4.07 7.99
CA GLY A 21 15.24 2.74 7.41
C GLY A 21 15.98 2.60 6.08
N MET A 22 16.46 1.40 5.79
CA MET A 22 17.08 1.12 4.50
C MET A 22 16.04 1.18 3.38
N PHE A 23 16.13 2.21 2.54
CA PHE A 23 15.31 2.41 1.36
C PHE A 23 15.97 1.83 0.11
N PHE A 24 15.21 1.09 -0.68
CA PHE A 24 15.64 0.51 -1.95
C PHE A 24 14.81 1.11 -3.08
N LYS A 25 15.38 2.03 -3.83
CA LYS A 25 14.71 2.56 -5.02
C LYS A 25 14.85 1.60 -6.21
N ASN A 26 16.02 0.99 -6.33
CA ASN A 26 16.35 -0.05 -7.31
C ASN A 26 17.54 -0.89 -6.80
N GLU A 27 18.03 -1.83 -7.59
CA GLU A 27 19.17 -2.68 -7.19
C GLU A 27 20.45 -1.90 -6.89
N LYS A 28 20.63 -0.72 -7.49
CA LYS A 28 21.85 0.10 -7.39
C LYS A 28 21.73 1.22 -6.35
N GLU A 29 20.52 1.71 -6.11
CA GLU A 29 20.27 2.83 -5.19
C GLU A 29 19.69 2.33 -3.88
N LYS A 30 20.55 2.31 -2.86
CA LYS A 30 20.21 1.94 -1.48
C LYS A 30 20.72 3.02 -0.55
N CYS A 31 19.87 3.51 0.32
CA CYS A 31 20.26 4.51 1.31
C CYS A 31 19.40 4.40 2.57
N PHE A 32 19.93 4.86 3.69
CA PHE A 32 19.10 5.10 4.86
C PHE A 32 18.32 6.38 4.66
N ALA A 33 17.01 6.31 4.81
CA ALA A 33 16.11 7.41 4.51
C ALA A 33 14.83 7.34 5.33
N TYR A 34 14.06 8.41 5.24
CA TYR A 34 12.65 8.48 5.65
C TYR A 34 11.78 8.61 4.41
N LEU A 35 10.55 8.11 4.49
CA LEU A 35 9.52 8.30 3.48
C LEU A 35 8.48 9.28 3.99
N ALA A 36 8.16 10.28 3.17
CA ALA A 36 7.08 11.23 3.43
C ALA A 36 5.84 10.85 2.61
N HIS A 37 4.81 10.39 3.30
CA HIS A 37 3.51 10.09 2.72
C HIS A 37 2.65 11.35 2.84
N THR A 38 2.28 11.96 1.72
CA THR A 38 1.58 13.24 1.69
C THR A 38 0.21 13.08 1.06
N ALA A 39 -0.80 13.66 1.69
CA ALA A 39 -2.14 13.80 1.12
C ALA A 39 -2.40 15.23 0.70
N CYS A 40 -2.99 15.42 -0.47
CA CYS A 40 -3.38 16.73 -0.98
C CYS A 40 -4.81 16.70 -1.51
N ASP A 41 -5.43 17.86 -1.60
CA ASP A 41 -6.71 18.06 -2.26
C ASP A 41 -6.56 18.16 -3.79
N ASN A 42 -7.68 18.34 -4.49
CA ASN A 42 -7.72 18.50 -5.95
C ASN A 42 -7.04 19.79 -6.47
N ASN A 43 -6.73 20.74 -5.57
CA ASN A 43 -5.99 21.98 -5.89
C ASN A 43 -4.50 21.86 -5.54
N ASN A 44 -4.02 20.66 -5.13
CA ASN A 44 -2.66 20.38 -4.68
C ASN A 44 -2.28 21.06 -3.34
N PHE A 45 -3.24 21.49 -2.51
CA PHE A 45 -2.95 21.89 -1.14
C PHE A 45 -2.73 20.65 -0.27
N ILE A 46 -1.64 20.65 0.47
CA ILE A 46 -1.31 19.56 1.41
C ILE A 46 -2.28 19.60 2.56
N LEU A 47 -3.04 18.52 2.74
CA LEU A 47 -3.99 18.34 3.83
C LEU A 47 -3.30 17.83 5.09
N ASP A 48 -2.44 16.85 4.94
CA ASP A 48 -1.64 16.27 6.02
C ASP A 48 -0.49 15.43 5.45
N PHE A 49 0.44 15.03 6.32
CA PHE A 49 1.51 14.14 5.98
C PHE A 49 1.85 13.17 7.13
N HIS A 50 2.49 12.06 6.78
CA HIS A 50 3.02 11.08 7.71
C HIS A 50 4.42 10.66 7.28
N ILE A 51 5.36 10.63 8.23
CA ILE A 51 6.74 10.26 7.96
C ILE A 51 7.00 8.89 8.58
N THR A 52 7.59 7.99 7.80
CA THR A 52 8.00 6.65 8.23
C THR A 52 9.47 6.40 7.93
N SER A 53 10.06 5.41 8.60
CA SER A 53 11.36 4.87 8.20
C SER A 53 11.31 4.33 6.78
N GLY A 54 12.42 4.47 6.02
CA GLY A 54 12.48 4.14 4.60
C GLY A 54 12.23 2.67 4.22
N ASN A 55 12.23 1.77 5.20
CA ASN A 55 11.93 0.35 5.03
C ASN A 55 10.45 -0.01 5.29
N ILE A 56 9.62 0.96 5.65
CA ILE A 56 8.18 0.76 5.88
C ILE A 56 7.45 0.84 4.54
N HIS A 57 6.62 -0.16 4.27
CA HIS A 57 5.82 -0.20 3.04
C HIS A 57 4.68 0.84 3.09
N ASP A 58 4.40 1.49 1.96
CA ASP A 58 3.40 2.55 1.82
C ASP A 58 2.03 2.17 2.39
N SER A 59 1.60 0.92 2.18
CA SER A 59 0.32 0.43 2.68
C SER A 59 0.19 0.42 4.21
N VAL A 60 1.31 0.39 4.94
CA VAL A 60 1.33 0.45 6.42
C VAL A 60 1.09 1.89 6.87
N ALA A 61 1.72 2.86 6.19
CA ALA A 61 1.60 4.27 6.51
C ALA A 61 0.20 4.86 6.24
N PHE A 62 -0.57 4.20 5.36
CA PHE A 62 -1.90 4.67 4.94
C PHE A 62 -2.86 4.90 6.11
N SER A 63 -2.94 3.96 7.04
CA SER A 63 -3.91 4.02 8.13
C SER A 63 -3.72 5.26 9.00
N ASP A 64 -2.49 5.58 9.35
CA ASP A 64 -2.17 6.74 10.20
C ASP A 64 -2.44 8.06 9.47
N LEU A 65 -2.02 8.15 8.21
CA LEU A 65 -2.30 9.34 7.38
C LEU A 65 -3.80 9.52 7.16
N TYR A 66 -4.51 8.45 6.86
CA TYR A 66 -5.96 8.49 6.62
C TYR A 66 -6.74 8.94 7.87
N GLN A 67 -6.37 8.45 9.06
CA GLN A 67 -6.99 8.90 10.32
C GLN A 67 -6.74 10.38 10.60
N LYS A 68 -5.53 10.88 10.32
CA LYS A 68 -5.24 12.32 10.44
C LYS A 68 -6.14 13.15 9.53
N ILE A 69 -6.28 12.73 8.26
CA ILE A 69 -7.15 13.43 7.30
C ILE A 69 -8.61 13.42 7.78
N LYS A 70 -9.12 12.28 8.24
CA LYS A 70 -10.51 12.20 8.77
C LYS A 70 -10.73 13.12 9.95
N ASN A 71 -9.76 13.24 10.85
CA ASN A 71 -9.88 14.07 12.04
C ASN A 71 -9.76 15.56 11.74
N ASN A 72 -8.93 15.92 10.75
CA ASN A 72 -8.61 17.31 10.44
C ASN A 72 -9.51 17.91 9.33
N SER A 73 -10.05 17.06 8.45
CA SER A 73 -10.88 17.52 7.34
C SER A 73 -12.33 17.71 7.78
N LYS A 74 -12.83 18.94 7.60
CA LYS A 74 -14.26 19.28 7.73
C LYS A 74 -15.06 19.03 6.45
N GLN A 75 -14.39 18.69 5.36
CA GLN A 75 -15.00 18.48 4.06
C GLN A 75 -15.34 17.01 3.84
N HIS A 76 -16.46 16.76 3.18
CA HIS A 76 -16.87 15.42 2.81
C HIS A 76 -16.03 14.94 1.63
N THR A 77 -15.18 13.95 1.87
CA THR A 77 -14.37 13.30 0.83
C THR A 77 -15.22 12.24 0.12
N THR A 78 -15.38 12.36 -1.19
CA THR A 78 -16.14 11.39 -1.99
C THR A 78 -15.26 10.34 -2.67
N ALA A 79 -14.02 10.68 -2.99
CA ALA A 79 -13.06 9.78 -3.62
C ALA A 79 -11.64 10.11 -3.18
N ILE A 80 -10.80 9.09 -3.11
CA ILE A 80 -9.36 9.22 -2.83
C ILE A 80 -8.59 8.49 -3.92
N ALA A 81 -7.70 9.23 -4.60
CA ALA A 81 -6.73 8.64 -5.52
C ALA A 81 -5.48 8.21 -4.74
N ILE A 82 -5.05 6.97 -4.94
CA ILE A 82 -3.88 6.41 -4.27
C ILE A 82 -2.96 5.72 -5.28
N ASP A 83 -1.65 5.78 -5.04
CA ASP A 83 -0.65 5.12 -5.88
C ASP A 83 -0.68 3.59 -5.72
N ALA A 84 -0.08 2.90 -6.69
CA ALA A 84 0.00 1.44 -6.74
C ALA A 84 0.67 0.81 -5.50
N GLY A 85 1.56 1.52 -4.82
CA GLY A 85 2.19 1.10 -3.57
C GLY A 85 1.22 0.90 -2.40
N TYR A 86 0.09 1.63 -2.41
CA TYR A 86 -0.92 1.55 -1.35
C TYR A 86 -2.00 0.50 -1.61
N ILE A 87 -2.02 -0.16 -2.78
CA ILE A 87 -3.10 -1.08 -3.14
C ILE A 87 -3.07 -2.34 -2.27
N THR A 88 -4.01 -2.43 -1.35
CA THR A 88 -4.30 -3.65 -0.59
C THR A 88 -5.81 -3.83 -0.45
N PRO A 89 -6.31 -5.07 -0.33
CA PRO A 89 -7.73 -5.32 -0.06
C PRO A 89 -8.24 -4.60 1.20
N TYR A 90 -7.38 -4.50 2.22
CA TYR A 90 -7.69 -3.80 3.47
C TYR A 90 -7.96 -2.31 3.23
N ILE A 91 -7.08 -1.61 2.50
CA ILE A 91 -7.24 -0.17 2.21
C ILE A 91 -8.50 0.07 1.38
N CYS A 92 -8.70 -0.73 0.32
CA CYS A 92 -9.90 -0.61 -0.52
C CYS A 92 -11.18 -0.81 0.31
N LYS A 93 -11.20 -1.86 1.16
CA LYS A 93 -12.34 -2.11 2.03
C LYS A 93 -12.59 -0.97 3.01
N THR A 94 -11.55 -0.46 3.66
CA THR A 94 -11.66 0.65 4.62
C THR A 94 -12.27 1.89 3.97
N LEU A 95 -11.84 2.25 2.76
CA LEU A 95 -12.40 3.40 2.04
C LEU A 95 -13.85 3.17 1.64
N LEU A 96 -14.20 1.98 1.14
CA LEU A 96 -15.57 1.64 0.75
C LEU A 96 -16.51 1.59 1.96
N ASP A 97 -16.07 1.06 3.09
CA ASP A 97 -16.85 1.03 4.35
C ASP A 97 -17.13 2.47 4.86
N ASP A 98 -16.24 3.42 4.59
CA ASP A 98 -16.44 4.85 4.87
C ASP A 98 -17.23 5.60 3.76
N GLY A 99 -17.70 4.91 2.73
CA GLY A 99 -18.44 5.49 1.60
C GLY A 99 -17.57 6.30 0.62
N ILE A 100 -16.24 6.06 0.63
CA ILE A 100 -15.28 6.76 -0.22
C ILE A 100 -14.88 5.85 -1.39
N ILE A 101 -14.88 6.40 -2.59
CA ILE A 101 -14.49 5.67 -3.81
C ILE A 101 -12.96 5.63 -3.90
N PRO A 102 -12.30 4.45 -3.85
CA PRO A 102 -10.86 4.35 -4.06
C PRO A 102 -10.56 4.42 -5.55
N ALA A 103 -9.95 5.51 -6.00
CA ALA A 103 -9.42 5.64 -7.35
C ALA A 103 -7.98 5.11 -7.38
N ILE A 104 -7.81 3.89 -7.88
CA ILE A 104 -6.54 3.17 -7.89
C ILE A 104 -6.11 2.81 -9.32
N PRO A 105 -4.81 2.88 -9.64
CA PRO A 105 -4.33 2.51 -10.96
C PRO A 105 -4.50 1.00 -11.19
N TYR A 106 -4.84 0.64 -12.41
CA TYR A 106 -4.90 -0.78 -12.78
C TYR A 106 -3.51 -1.41 -12.69
N LYS A 107 -3.38 -2.44 -11.87
CA LYS A 107 -2.17 -3.26 -11.78
C LYS A 107 -2.42 -4.60 -12.47
N ARG A 108 -1.67 -4.87 -13.53
CA ARG A 108 -1.78 -6.17 -14.22
C ARG A 108 -1.42 -7.30 -13.27
N PRO A 109 -2.29 -8.31 -13.08
CA PRO A 109 -1.96 -9.47 -12.27
C PRO A 109 -0.72 -10.19 -12.80
N LEU A 110 0.23 -10.48 -11.92
CA LEU A 110 1.40 -11.30 -12.22
C LEU A 110 1.02 -12.77 -12.01
N THR A 111 0.79 -13.48 -13.11
CA THR A 111 0.51 -14.92 -13.07
C THR A 111 1.81 -15.70 -13.21
N LYS A 112 2.08 -16.63 -12.32
CA LYS A 112 3.23 -17.53 -12.40
C LYS A 112 3.09 -18.45 -13.62
N LYS A 113 4.23 -18.85 -14.22
CA LYS A 113 4.24 -19.81 -15.33
C LYS A 113 3.55 -21.11 -14.91
N GLY A 114 2.61 -21.58 -15.74
CA GLY A 114 1.84 -22.81 -15.48
C GLY A 114 0.50 -22.59 -14.77
N PHE A 115 0.13 -21.33 -14.44
CA PHE A 115 -1.18 -20.97 -13.91
C PHE A 115 -2.01 -20.24 -14.96
N PHE A 116 -3.33 -20.39 -14.89
CA PHE A 116 -4.27 -19.67 -15.74
C PHE A 116 -4.17 -18.16 -15.51
N LYS A 117 -4.27 -17.39 -16.57
CA LYS A 117 -4.30 -15.93 -16.53
C LYS A 117 -5.75 -15.45 -16.42
N LYS A 118 -5.94 -14.22 -15.98
CA LYS A 118 -7.28 -13.65 -15.81
C LYS A 118 -8.16 -13.78 -17.05
N TYR A 119 -7.59 -13.67 -18.25
CA TYR A 119 -8.32 -13.76 -19.51
C TYR A 119 -8.56 -15.20 -20.01
N ASP A 120 -8.03 -16.20 -19.30
CA ASP A 120 -8.29 -17.61 -19.57
C ASP A 120 -9.61 -18.07 -18.90
N TYR A 121 -10.23 -17.20 -18.09
CA TYR A 121 -11.51 -17.45 -17.43
C TYR A 121 -12.62 -16.72 -18.13
N VAL A 122 -13.75 -17.40 -18.32
CA VAL A 122 -15.01 -16.81 -18.78
C VAL A 122 -15.95 -16.69 -17.59
N TYR A 123 -16.46 -15.49 -17.35
CA TYR A 123 -17.43 -15.27 -16.27
C TYR A 123 -18.85 -15.49 -16.79
N ASP A 124 -19.62 -16.29 -16.07
CA ASP A 124 -21.01 -16.55 -16.32
C ASP A 124 -21.87 -15.77 -15.32
N GLU A 125 -22.54 -14.72 -15.80
CA GLU A 125 -23.39 -13.84 -14.98
C GLU A 125 -24.61 -14.57 -14.40
N TYR A 126 -25.11 -15.59 -15.08
CA TYR A 126 -26.31 -16.31 -14.65
C TYR A 126 -26.04 -17.19 -13.43
N TYR A 127 -24.89 -17.85 -13.40
CA TYR A 127 -24.47 -18.72 -12.30
C TYR A 127 -23.51 -18.04 -11.32
N ASP A 128 -23.17 -16.76 -11.54
CA ASP A 128 -22.16 -16.02 -10.73
C ASP A 128 -20.85 -16.82 -10.56
N SER A 129 -20.39 -17.43 -11.64
CA SER A 129 -19.23 -18.34 -11.63
C SER A 129 -18.26 -18.08 -12.78
N SER A 130 -17.01 -18.50 -12.60
CA SER A 130 -15.99 -18.44 -13.64
C SER A 130 -15.52 -19.84 -14.00
N TYR A 131 -15.34 -20.12 -15.30
CA TYR A 131 -14.82 -21.39 -15.83
C TYR A 131 -13.71 -21.17 -16.86
N THR A 132 -12.91 -22.19 -17.15
CA THR A 132 -11.82 -22.18 -18.12
C THR A 132 -12.17 -23.02 -19.33
#